data_c724ffe39e29d3aca69038ba355aaec7
#
_entry.id   c724ffe39e29d3aca69038ba355aaec7
#
_cell.length_a   1.000
_cell.length_b   1.000
_cell.length_c   1.000
_cell.angle_alpha   90.00
_cell.angle_beta   90.00
_cell.angle_gamma   90.00
#
_symmetry.space_group_name_H-M   'P 1'
#
loop_
_entity.id
_entity.type
_entity.pdbx_description
1 polymer ?
#
loop_
_entity_poly.entity_id
_entity_poly.type
_entity_poly.pdbx_seq_one_letter_code
_entity_poly.pdbx_strand_id
1 'polypeptide(L)'
;ATTLKNQPQLLIIDSIQTVYSDQVPSEPGSVNQIKACTIKLLELAKEQNIAIILIGHLTKDGAVAGPKTLEHLVDTVIYLEHDSRHNYSILRASKNRFGSINEIGLLEMTNRGFRQLEKTTSLFIQPTQGAAGSAISCLMEGSRPFLLEVQALVSKTFFGYPQRKAVGFDSNRLQILTTVISKQSKINLSNQDVIVSVAGGLKINETALDLAVCAAIASSYEDKPLPAKSLFLGEVGLAGEIRPVGQLEPRLKEALKIGLVQAFLPSQAKITSSKMTINTTNNLTTFFNQLWNKPSK
;
A
#
# COMPACT_ATOMS: atom_id res chain seq x y z
N ALA A 1 14.26 40.86 3.24
CA ALA A 1 14.99 41.78 4.13
C ALA A 1 15.24 41.13 5.50
N THR A 2 14.21 40.65 6.21
CA THR A 2 14.34 40.06 7.57
C THR A 2 15.20 38.80 7.59
N THR A 3 15.03 37.88 6.59
CA THR A 3 15.81 36.66 6.46
C THR A 3 17.30 36.93 6.28
N LEU A 4 17.67 37.94 5.45
CA LEU A 4 19.06 38.33 5.21
C LEU A 4 19.70 38.92 6.46
N LYS A 5 18.95 39.61 7.33
CA LYS A 5 19.45 40.14 8.60
C LYS A 5 19.74 39.07 9.64
N ASN A 6 18.88 38.02 9.68
CA ASN A 6 18.92 36.99 10.73
C ASN A 6 19.78 35.77 10.37
N GLN A 7 20.12 35.60 9.09
CA GLN A 7 20.92 34.47 8.57
C GLN A 7 20.54 33.11 9.17
N PRO A 8 19.26 32.67 9.08
CA PRO A 8 18.83 31.43 9.68
C PRO A 8 19.43 30.24 8.91
N GLN A 9 19.68 29.14 9.61
CA GLN A 9 20.10 27.89 8.97
C GLN A 9 18.94 27.19 8.23
N LEU A 10 17.71 27.40 8.71
CA LEU A 10 16.48 26.84 8.15
C LEU A 10 15.39 27.92 8.11
N LEU A 11 14.72 28.02 6.97
CA LEU A 11 13.53 28.85 6.79
C LEU A 11 12.33 27.96 6.47
N ILE A 12 11.24 28.06 7.24
CA ILE A 12 9.99 27.37 7.01
C ILE A 12 8.93 28.40 6.60
N ILE A 13 8.25 28.12 5.51
CA ILE A 13 7.16 28.96 4.97
C ILE A 13 5.85 28.15 4.98
N ASP A 14 4.92 28.56 5.84
CA ASP A 14 3.57 28.01 5.94
C ASP A 14 2.55 29.13 5.69
N SER A 15 1.94 29.18 4.51
CA SER A 15 2.10 28.34 3.32
C SER A 15 2.59 29.16 2.13
N ILE A 16 3.13 28.48 1.13
CA ILE A 16 3.57 29.14 -0.11
C ILE A 16 2.43 29.86 -0.83
N GLN A 17 1.17 29.45 -0.62
CA GLN A 17 -0.01 30.08 -1.20
C GLN A 17 -0.29 31.48 -0.67
N THR A 18 0.19 31.81 0.52
CA THR A 18 0.00 33.15 1.14
C THR A 18 1.12 34.13 0.80
N VAL A 19 2.20 33.65 0.20
CA VAL A 19 3.32 34.48 -0.23
C VAL A 19 3.02 35.13 -1.58
N TYR A 20 3.31 36.42 -1.72
CA TYR A 20 3.12 37.13 -2.99
C TYR A 20 4.31 38.05 -3.32
N SER A 21 4.40 38.42 -4.58
CA SER A 21 5.38 39.36 -5.12
C SER A 21 4.67 40.44 -5.92
N ASP A 22 4.91 41.71 -5.59
CA ASP A 22 4.37 42.84 -6.31
C ASP A 22 4.82 42.92 -7.77
N GLN A 23 5.86 42.19 -8.14
CA GLN A 23 6.39 42.13 -9.50
C GLN A 23 5.56 41.26 -10.45
N VAL A 24 4.61 40.49 -9.92
CA VAL A 24 3.77 39.56 -10.70
C VAL A 24 2.33 40.05 -10.64
N PRO A 25 1.72 40.49 -11.76
CA PRO A 25 0.36 40.99 -11.79
C PRO A 25 -0.68 39.86 -11.74
N SER A 26 -0.73 39.14 -10.62
CA SER A 26 -1.64 38.01 -10.39
C SER A 26 -2.01 37.99 -8.91
N GLU A 27 -3.15 37.41 -8.56
CA GLU A 27 -3.62 37.28 -7.18
C GLU A 27 -2.75 36.36 -6.36
N PRO A 28 -2.59 36.61 -5.03
CA PRO A 28 -1.93 35.68 -4.11
C PRO A 28 -2.53 34.26 -4.22
N GLY A 29 -1.69 33.24 -4.17
CA GLY A 29 -2.12 31.86 -4.32
C GLY A 29 -2.35 31.39 -5.77
N SER A 30 -2.29 32.28 -6.76
CA SER A 30 -2.31 31.89 -8.17
C SER A 30 -1.02 31.16 -8.55
N VAL A 31 -1.10 30.30 -9.58
CA VAL A 31 0.06 29.50 -10.08
C VAL A 31 1.25 30.37 -10.40
N ASN A 32 1.02 31.52 -11.06
CA ASN A 32 2.07 32.44 -11.45
C ASN A 32 2.77 33.08 -10.24
N GLN A 33 2.01 33.48 -9.22
CA GLN A 33 2.54 33.99 -7.97
C GLN A 33 3.36 32.94 -7.23
N ILE A 34 2.79 31.76 -7.04
CA ILE A 34 3.47 30.64 -6.35
C ILE A 34 4.78 30.31 -7.05
N LYS A 35 4.79 30.20 -8.37
CA LYS A 35 5.99 29.92 -9.18
C LYS A 35 7.04 31.02 -9.02
N ALA A 36 6.65 32.28 -9.14
CA ALA A 36 7.58 33.41 -9.02
C ALA A 36 8.18 33.52 -7.63
N CYS A 37 7.35 33.37 -6.58
CA CYS A 37 7.82 33.39 -5.19
C CYS A 37 8.77 32.20 -4.91
N THR A 38 8.44 31.02 -5.43
CA THR A 38 9.32 29.83 -5.27
C THR A 38 10.67 30.05 -5.93
N ILE A 39 10.72 30.63 -7.15
CA ILE A 39 12.02 30.92 -7.82
C ILE A 39 12.84 31.87 -6.97
N LYS A 40 12.28 32.96 -6.44
CA LYS A 40 13.00 33.88 -5.55
C LYS A 40 13.51 33.23 -4.27
N LEU A 41 12.72 32.30 -3.70
CA LEU A 41 13.15 31.56 -2.53
C LEU A 41 14.25 30.56 -2.83
N LEU A 42 14.25 29.94 -4.02
CA LEU A 42 15.33 29.09 -4.50
C LEU A 42 16.65 29.87 -4.73
N GLU A 43 16.57 31.08 -5.28
CA GLU A 43 17.71 31.98 -5.40
C GLU A 43 18.29 32.32 -4.03
N LEU A 44 17.41 32.74 -3.10
CA LEU A 44 17.79 33.01 -1.71
C LEU A 44 18.46 31.81 -1.03
N ALA A 45 17.89 30.60 -1.19
CA ALA A 45 18.43 29.37 -0.64
C ALA A 45 19.87 29.11 -1.10
N LYS A 46 20.11 29.30 -2.40
CA LYS A 46 21.44 29.08 -3.02
C LYS A 46 22.45 30.16 -2.64
N GLU A 47 22.05 31.43 -2.72
CA GLU A 47 22.95 32.54 -2.44
C GLU A 47 23.37 32.62 -0.98
N GLN A 48 22.45 32.31 -0.06
CA GLN A 48 22.69 32.41 1.38
C GLN A 48 23.00 31.06 2.03
N ASN A 49 23.01 29.96 1.26
CA ASN A 49 23.18 28.60 1.76
C ASN A 49 22.20 28.24 2.90
N ILE A 50 20.92 28.58 2.72
CA ILE A 50 19.84 28.37 3.68
C ILE A 50 18.98 27.21 3.21
N ALA A 51 18.68 26.24 4.09
CA ALA A 51 17.68 25.24 3.83
C ALA A 51 16.27 25.86 3.89
N ILE A 52 15.42 25.61 2.87
CA ILE A 52 14.05 26.16 2.84
C ILE A 52 13.04 25.02 2.74
N ILE A 53 12.06 25.01 3.65
CA ILE A 53 10.90 24.15 3.62
C ILE A 53 9.68 24.98 3.22
N LEU A 54 9.05 24.63 2.10
CA LEU A 54 7.82 25.22 1.63
C LEU A 54 6.65 24.30 1.94
N ILE A 55 5.70 24.74 2.74
CA ILE A 55 4.49 24.01 3.05
C ILE A 55 3.41 24.46 2.04
N GLY A 56 2.77 23.49 1.40
CA GLY A 56 1.69 23.70 0.45
C GLY A 56 0.52 22.75 0.69
N HIS A 57 -0.69 23.22 0.44
CA HIS A 57 -1.90 22.41 0.59
C HIS A 57 -2.38 21.88 -0.77
N LEU A 58 -2.68 20.57 -0.83
CA LEU A 58 -3.36 19.96 -1.97
C LEU A 58 -4.87 20.17 -1.81
N THR A 59 -5.56 20.58 -2.87
CA THR A 59 -7.03 20.53 -2.90
C THR A 59 -7.51 19.12 -3.21
N LYS A 60 -8.71 18.76 -2.72
CA LYS A 60 -9.33 17.43 -2.88
C LYS A 60 -9.44 16.96 -4.33
N ASP A 61 -9.51 17.87 -5.27
CA ASP A 61 -9.69 17.54 -6.70
C ASP A 61 -8.38 17.36 -7.47
N GLY A 62 -7.22 17.50 -6.81
CA GLY A 62 -5.91 17.40 -7.48
C GLY A 62 -5.67 18.44 -8.58
N ALA A 63 -6.61 19.38 -8.75
CA ALA A 63 -6.74 20.28 -9.89
C ALA A 63 -6.21 21.70 -9.66
N VAL A 64 -5.87 22.08 -8.41
CA VAL A 64 -5.26 23.39 -8.20
C VAL A 64 -3.78 23.27 -8.49
N ALA A 65 -3.41 23.92 -9.55
CA ALA A 65 -2.14 23.93 -10.27
C ALA A 65 -0.91 24.41 -9.49
N GLY A 66 -0.96 24.52 -8.15
CA GLY A 66 0.15 24.99 -7.32
C GLY A 66 1.22 23.94 -7.07
N PRO A 67 0.93 22.86 -6.32
CA PRO A 67 1.98 21.95 -5.83
C PRO A 67 2.68 21.18 -6.95
N LYS A 68 1.97 20.64 -7.93
CA LYS A 68 2.58 19.90 -9.06
C LYS A 68 3.51 20.76 -9.90
N THR A 69 3.20 22.06 -10.05
CA THR A 69 4.08 23.00 -10.79
C THR A 69 5.40 23.21 -10.05
N LEU A 70 5.40 23.12 -8.71
CA LEU A 70 6.60 23.28 -7.89
C LEU A 70 7.49 22.03 -7.84
N GLU A 71 6.94 20.85 -8.06
CA GLU A 71 7.71 19.58 -8.00
C GLU A 71 8.95 19.59 -8.89
N HIS A 72 8.86 20.26 -10.05
CA HIS A 72 10.01 20.37 -10.95
C HIS A 72 11.07 21.35 -10.47
N LEU A 73 10.69 22.33 -9.65
CA LEU A 73 11.59 23.39 -9.21
C LEU A 73 12.40 23.02 -7.97
N VAL A 74 11.82 22.24 -7.06
CA VAL A 74 12.42 21.90 -5.76
C VAL A 74 13.23 20.60 -5.83
N ASP A 75 14.14 20.39 -4.90
CA ASP A 75 15.02 19.21 -4.86
C ASP A 75 14.33 18.00 -4.24
N THR A 76 13.45 18.23 -3.27
CA THR A 76 12.73 17.18 -2.56
C THR A 76 11.26 17.55 -2.44
N VAL A 77 10.37 16.58 -2.65
CA VAL A 77 8.92 16.71 -2.46
C VAL A 77 8.45 15.61 -1.53
N ILE A 78 7.80 16.01 -0.45
CA ILE A 78 7.29 15.09 0.56
C ILE A 78 5.79 15.35 0.71
N TYR A 79 5.00 14.27 0.64
CA TYR A 79 3.58 14.28 0.93
C TYR A 79 3.33 13.76 2.34
N LEU A 80 2.48 14.46 3.08
CA LEU A 80 1.90 13.99 4.33
C LEU A 80 0.42 13.73 4.09
N GLU A 81 0.06 12.46 3.98
CA GLU A 81 -1.30 12.00 3.70
C GLU A 81 -1.92 11.44 4.98
N HIS A 82 -3.10 11.94 5.36
CA HIS A 82 -3.81 11.47 6.54
C HIS A 82 -4.87 10.44 6.15
N ASP A 83 -4.83 9.26 6.75
CA ASP A 83 -5.92 8.29 6.68
C ASP A 83 -6.87 8.48 7.86
N SER A 84 -8.01 9.13 7.60
CA SER A 84 -9.02 9.43 8.61
C SER A 84 -9.68 8.21 9.23
N ARG A 85 -9.58 7.02 8.60
CA ARG A 85 -10.18 5.78 9.09
C ARG A 85 -9.32 5.10 10.16
N HIS A 86 -8.01 5.30 10.11
CA HIS A 86 -7.06 4.56 10.95
C HIS A 86 -6.21 5.45 11.86
N ASN A 87 -6.49 6.76 11.89
CA ASN A 87 -5.80 7.75 12.73
C ASN A 87 -4.27 7.76 12.58
N TYR A 88 -3.75 7.38 11.40
CA TYR A 88 -2.35 7.52 11.07
C TYR A 88 -2.14 8.39 9.82
N SER A 89 -0.95 8.92 9.71
CA SER A 89 -0.51 9.69 8.55
C SER A 89 0.71 9.03 7.92
N ILE A 90 0.72 9.04 6.59
CA ILE A 90 1.84 8.51 5.80
C ILE A 90 2.66 9.69 5.30
N LEU A 91 3.94 9.71 5.62
CA LEU A 91 4.93 10.62 5.07
C LEU A 91 5.66 9.91 3.93
N ARG A 92 5.56 10.43 2.72
CA ARG A 92 6.09 9.82 1.50
C ARG A 92 6.88 10.84 0.66
N ALA A 93 8.06 10.48 0.21
CA ALA A 93 8.78 11.25 -0.79
C ALA A 93 8.31 10.86 -2.20
N SER A 94 7.92 11.84 -3.02
CA SER A 94 7.64 11.64 -4.46
C SER A 94 8.84 12.04 -5.33
N LYS A 95 9.70 12.92 -4.81
CA LYS A 95 10.94 13.36 -5.42
C LYS A 95 12.00 13.55 -4.36
N ASN A 96 13.20 13.06 -4.63
CA ASN A 96 14.36 13.31 -3.78
C ASN A 96 15.64 13.22 -4.61
N ARG A 97 16.31 14.35 -4.85
CA ARG A 97 17.56 14.40 -5.63
C ARG A 97 18.75 13.81 -4.87
N PHE A 98 18.66 13.73 -3.55
CA PHE A 98 19.79 13.37 -2.67
C PHE A 98 19.63 11.98 -2.04
N GLY A 99 18.55 11.25 -2.34
CA GLY A 99 18.33 9.94 -1.75
C GLY A 99 17.15 9.18 -2.39
N SER A 100 16.81 8.07 -1.74
CA SER A 100 15.71 7.21 -2.15
C SER A 100 14.35 7.89 -1.97
N ILE A 101 13.42 7.65 -2.89
CA ILE A 101 12.00 7.99 -2.74
C ILE A 101 11.16 6.81 -2.21
N ASN A 102 11.80 5.65 -2.01
CA ASN A 102 11.11 4.43 -1.60
C ASN A 102 10.89 4.35 -0.08
N GLU A 103 11.39 5.33 0.68
CA GLU A 103 11.20 5.37 2.12
C GLU A 103 9.88 6.03 2.47
N ILE A 104 9.17 5.45 3.44
CA ILE A 104 7.95 6.02 4.01
C ILE A 104 8.05 6.10 5.53
N GLY A 105 7.46 7.17 6.09
CA GLY A 105 7.24 7.34 7.51
C GLY A 105 5.78 7.10 7.86
N LEU A 106 5.50 6.34 8.93
CA LEU A 106 4.16 6.24 9.51
C LEU A 106 4.11 7.00 10.81
N LEU A 107 3.13 7.88 10.91
CA LEU A 107 2.94 8.78 12.03
C LEU A 107 1.52 8.62 12.58
N GLU A 108 1.39 8.52 13.88
CA GLU A 108 0.12 8.56 14.60
C GLU A 108 -0.06 9.93 15.22
N MET A 109 -1.25 10.53 15.08
CA MET A 109 -1.59 11.76 15.77
C MET A 109 -1.97 11.44 17.23
N THR A 110 -1.27 12.04 18.17
CA THR A 110 -1.54 11.91 19.60
C THR A 110 -1.85 13.28 20.21
N ASN A 111 -2.31 13.31 21.45
CA ASN A 111 -2.52 14.56 22.21
C ASN A 111 -1.23 15.40 22.38
N ARG A 112 -0.06 14.80 22.10
CA ARG A 112 1.24 15.46 22.17
C ARG A 112 1.85 15.73 20.79
N GLY A 113 1.08 15.57 19.71
CA GLY A 113 1.53 15.70 18.33
C GLY A 113 1.80 14.34 17.66
N PHE A 114 2.54 14.37 16.57
CA PHE A 114 2.88 13.16 15.81
C PHE A 114 3.87 12.27 16.57
N ARG A 115 3.57 10.97 16.59
CA ARG A 115 4.45 9.91 17.07
C ARG A 115 4.76 8.94 15.94
N GLN A 116 6.01 8.57 15.78
CA GLN A 116 6.39 7.54 14.83
C GLN A 116 5.84 6.18 15.26
N LEU A 117 5.22 5.46 14.32
CA LEU A 117 4.78 4.09 14.51
C LEU A 117 5.94 3.15 14.17
N GLU A 118 6.56 2.56 15.19
CA GLU A 118 7.66 1.60 15.02
C GLU A 118 7.17 0.21 14.66
N LYS A 119 6.02 -0.22 15.22
CA LYS A 119 5.42 -1.54 15.00
C LYS A 119 4.20 -1.44 14.08
N THR A 120 4.44 -1.38 12.79
CA THR A 120 3.37 -1.33 11.79
C THR A 120 2.69 -2.67 11.54
N THR A 121 3.36 -3.75 11.90
CA THR A 121 2.98 -5.12 11.59
C THR A 121 1.71 -5.59 12.31
N SER A 122 1.41 -5.03 13.50
CA SER A 122 0.26 -5.43 14.30
C SER A 122 -1.02 -4.64 14.01
N LEU A 123 -0.93 -3.56 13.26
CA LEU A 123 -2.06 -2.66 13.02
C LEU A 123 -3.11 -3.26 12.07
N PHE A 124 -2.68 -4.12 11.14
CA PHE A 124 -3.53 -4.64 10.07
C PHE A 124 -3.78 -6.15 10.16
N ILE A 125 -3.34 -6.77 11.23
CA ILE A 125 -3.56 -8.19 11.49
C ILE A 125 -4.28 -8.33 12.83
N GLN A 126 -5.54 -8.68 12.77
CA GLN A 126 -6.29 -9.22 13.89
C GLN A 126 -6.55 -10.70 13.57
N PRO A 127 -5.64 -11.61 13.96
CA PRO A 127 -5.80 -12.99 13.57
C PRO A 127 -7.09 -13.54 14.18
N THR A 128 -8.11 -13.69 13.37
CA THR A 128 -9.25 -14.55 13.65
C THR A 128 -8.75 -15.98 13.51
N GLN A 129 -8.08 -16.48 14.57
CA GLN A 129 -7.49 -17.81 14.55
C GLN A 129 -8.59 -18.86 14.28
N GLY A 130 -8.43 -19.57 13.17
CA GLY A 130 -9.31 -20.70 12.84
C GLY A 130 -10.61 -20.34 12.12
N ALA A 131 -10.85 -19.09 11.73
CA ALA A 131 -12.00 -18.73 10.92
C ALA A 131 -11.72 -19.02 9.43
N ALA A 132 -12.73 -19.57 8.74
CA ALA A 132 -12.70 -19.68 7.30
C ALA A 132 -12.76 -18.28 6.64
N GLY A 133 -12.13 -18.13 5.47
CA GLY A 133 -12.18 -16.88 4.71
C GLY A 133 -11.13 -15.84 5.09
N SER A 134 -10.13 -16.15 5.92
CA SER A 134 -9.05 -15.22 6.29
C SER A 134 -7.69 -15.70 5.82
N ALA A 135 -6.93 -14.83 5.15
CA ALA A 135 -5.58 -15.08 4.66
C ALA A 135 -4.65 -13.91 5.00
N ILE A 136 -3.38 -14.20 5.34
CA ILE A 136 -2.37 -13.17 5.58
C ILE A 136 -1.51 -13.00 4.33
N SER A 137 -1.30 -11.76 3.93
CA SER A 137 -0.39 -11.38 2.85
C SER A 137 0.52 -10.24 3.29
N CYS A 138 1.41 -9.84 2.38
CA CYS A 138 2.33 -8.74 2.60
C CYS A 138 2.40 -7.86 1.37
N LEU A 139 2.03 -6.60 1.52
CA LEU A 139 2.24 -5.57 0.50
C LEU A 139 3.58 -4.85 0.73
N MET A 140 4.11 -4.23 -0.32
CA MET A 140 5.24 -3.31 -0.23
C MET A 140 4.78 -1.89 -0.49
N GLU A 141 5.05 -1.01 0.46
CA GLU A 141 4.97 0.43 0.26
C GLU A 141 6.40 0.99 0.25
N GLY A 142 6.88 1.31 -0.94
CA GLY A 142 8.29 1.64 -1.13
C GLY A 142 9.21 0.47 -0.75
N SER A 143 10.08 0.67 0.24
CA SER A 143 10.98 -0.34 0.79
C SER A 143 10.41 -1.09 2.01
N ARG A 144 9.25 -0.67 2.53
CA ARG A 144 8.66 -1.24 3.76
C ARG A 144 7.62 -2.33 3.48
N PRO A 145 7.79 -3.52 4.06
CA PRO A 145 6.78 -4.56 4.04
C PRO A 145 5.68 -4.28 5.08
N PHE A 146 4.42 -4.45 4.66
CA PHE A 146 3.24 -4.36 5.51
C PHE A 146 2.46 -5.66 5.43
N LEU A 147 2.37 -6.34 6.55
CA LEU A 147 1.51 -7.50 6.66
C LEU A 147 0.08 -7.06 6.88
N LEU A 148 -0.83 -7.72 6.21
CA LEU A 148 -2.25 -7.43 6.25
C LEU A 148 -3.09 -8.68 6.14
N GLU A 149 -4.30 -8.61 6.67
CA GLU A 149 -5.29 -9.65 6.58
C GLU A 149 -6.22 -9.38 5.39
N VAL A 150 -6.39 -10.37 4.55
CA VAL A 150 -7.39 -10.43 3.48
C VAL A 150 -8.53 -11.31 3.96
N GLN A 151 -9.73 -10.76 4.06
CA GLN A 151 -10.93 -11.48 4.44
C GLN A 151 -11.85 -11.64 3.23
N ALA A 152 -12.43 -12.81 3.05
CA ALA A 152 -13.42 -13.10 2.03
C ALA A 152 -14.66 -13.74 2.65
N LEU A 153 -15.81 -13.33 2.15
CA LEU A 153 -17.09 -13.95 2.43
C LEU A 153 -17.71 -14.40 1.11
N VAL A 154 -17.98 -15.69 1.02
CA VAL A 154 -18.67 -16.30 -0.12
C VAL A 154 -20.00 -16.87 0.37
N SER A 155 -21.09 -16.48 -0.28
CA SER A 155 -22.42 -16.96 0.04
C SER A 155 -23.24 -17.17 -1.22
N LYS A 156 -24.24 -18.06 -1.15
CA LYS A 156 -25.16 -18.27 -2.29
C LYS A 156 -25.90 -16.96 -2.58
N THR A 157 -25.94 -16.57 -3.88
CA THR A 157 -26.69 -15.37 -4.27
C THR A 157 -28.20 -15.58 -4.11
N PHE A 158 -28.86 -14.56 -3.57
CA PHE A 158 -30.34 -14.51 -3.48
C PHE A 158 -30.97 -13.63 -4.57
N PHE A 159 -30.17 -12.79 -5.20
CA PHE A 159 -30.62 -11.83 -6.20
C PHE A 159 -30.12 -12.29 -7.57
N GLY A 160 -30.87 -12.80 -8.45
CA GLY A 160 -30.54 -13.27 -9.78
C GLY A 160 -29.17 -12.99 -10.42
N TYR A 161 -28.39 -12.03 -9.87
CA TYR A 161 -27.04 -11.66 -10.31
C TYR A 161 -26.04 -11.73 -9.15
N PRO A 162 -24.97 -12.54 -9.27
CA PRO A 162 -23.91 -12.63 -8.28
C PRO A 162 -23.20 -11.29 -8.05
N GLN A 163 -23.10 -10.88 -6.80
CA GLN A 163 -22.44 -9.64 -6.42
C GLN A 163 -20.93 -9.85 -6.19
N ARG A 164 -20.11 -8.90 -6.66
CA ARG A 164 -18.66 -8.86 -6.43
C ARG A 164 -18.33 -7.53 -5.78
N LYS A 165 -17.99 -7.55 -4.49
CA LYS A 165 -17.69 -6.33 -3.72
C LYS A 165 -16.28 -6.41 -3.15
N ALA A 166 -15.51 -5.32 -3.29
CA ALA A 166 -14.18 -5.21 -2.73
C ALA A 166 -14.08 -3.95 -1.85
N VAL A 167 -13.46 -4.10 -0.68
CA VAL A 167 -13.09 -3.01 0.21
C VAL A 167 -11.58 -3.07 0.40
N GLY A 168 -10.88 -1.98 0.07
CA GLY A 168 -9.42 -1.94 0.13
C GLY A 168 -8.69 -2.71 -0.99
N PHE A 169 -9.43 -3.34 -1.91
CA PHE A 169 -8.90 -4.07 -3.06
C PHE A 169 -9.58 -3.59 -4.34
N ASP A 170 -8.92 -3.74 -5.50
CA ASP A 170 -9.49 -3.32 -6.78
C ASP A 170 -10.65 -4.23 -7.20
N SER A 171 -11.81 -3.62 -7.49
CA SER A 171 -13.02 -4.38 -7.84
C SER A 171 -12.92 -5.08 -9.20
N ASN A 172 -12.20 -4.50 -10.17
CA ASN A 172 -11.99 -5.14 -11.48
C ASN A 172 -11.05 -6.35 -11.30
N ARG A 173 -10.02 -6.21 -10.46
CA ARG A 173 -9.12 -7.32 -10.14
C ARG A 173 -9.87 -8.46 -9.46
N LEU A 174 -10.78 -8.16 -8.51
CA LEU A 174 -11.61 -9.16 -7.87
C LEU A 174 -12.49 -9.91 -8.91
N GLN A 175 -13.09 -9.22 -9.87
CA GLN A 175 -13.87 -9.85 -10.95
C GLN A 175 -13.00 -10.81 -11.78
N ILE A 176 -11.79 -10.40 -12.12
CA ILE A 176 -10.84 -11.25 -12.83
C ILE A 176 -10.52 -12.49 -12.01
N LEU A 177 -10.10 -12.34 -10.75
CA LEU A 177 -9.73 -13.46 -9.88
C LEU A 177 -10.88 -14.43 -9.66
N THR A 178 -12.11 -13.96 -9.43
CA THR A 178 -13.29 -14.83 -9.28
C THR A 178 -13.59 -15.62 -10.55
N THR A 179 -13.39 -15.02 -11.73
CA THR A 179 -13.56 -15.69 -13.03
C THR A 179 -12.48 -16.76 -13.24
N VAL A 180 -11.21 -16.41 -12.92
CA VAL A 180 -10.08 -17.34 -13.02
C VAL A 180 -10.26 -18.53 -12.07
N ILE A 181 -10.65 -18.31 -10.82
CA ILE A 181 -10.95 -19.37 -9.85
C ILE A 181 -12.02 -20.32 -10.43
N SER A 182 -13.14 -19.77 -10.90
CA SER A 182 -14.24 -20.59 -11.43
C SER A 182 -13.85 -21.39 -12.68
N LYS A 183 -12.97 -20.84 -13.53
CA LYS A 183 -12.53 -21.48 -14.78
C LYS A 183 -11.42 -22.50 -14.56
N GLN A 184 -10.48 -22.21 -13.66
CA GLN A 184 -9.23 -22.96 -13.51
C GLN A 184 -9.22 -23.89 -12.28
N SER A 185 -10.31 -23.94 -11.52
CA SER A 185 -10.43 -24.82 -10.36
C SER A 185 -11.80 -25.51 -10.29
N LYS A 186 -12.00 -26.35 -9.27
CA LYS A 186 -13.29 -26.98 -8.99
C LYS A 186 -14.27 -26.08 -8.23
N ILE A 187 -13.85 -24.84 -7.87
CA ILE A 187 -14.66 -23.89 -7.11
C ILE A 187 -15.56 -23.15 -8.09
N ASN A 188 -16.87 -23.35 -7.99
CA ASN A 188 -17.85 -22.68 -8.85
C ASN A 188 -18.45 -21.47 -8.16
N LEU A 189 -18.04 -20.28 -8.60
CA LEU A 189 -18.53 -19.00 -8.06
C LEU A 189 -19.64 -18.37 -8.92
N SER A 190 -20.19 -19.09 -9.91
CA SER A 190 -21.19 -18.52 -10.85
C SER A 190 -22.47 -18.07 -10.17
N ASN A 191 -22.89 -18.72 -9.08
CA ASN A 191 -24.08 -18.40 -8.30
C ASN A 191 -23.73 -18.01 -6.86
N GLN A 192 -22.55 -17.45 -6.65
CA GLN A 192 -22.06 -17.03 -5.32
C GLN A 192 -21.81 -15.53 -5.30
N ASP A 193 -22.26 -14.88 -4.27
CA ASP A 193 -21.81 -13.53 -3.91
C ASP A 193 -20.42 -13.63 -3.30
N VAL A 194 -19.53 -12.75 -3.69
CA VAL A 194 -18.15 -12.70 -3.19
C VAL A 194 -17.85 -11.30 -2.69
N ILE A 195 -17.55 -11.19 -1.40
CA ILE A 195 -17.14 -9.95 -0.76
C ILE A 195 -15.72 -10.15 -0.27
N VAL A 196 -14.81 -9.25 -0.66
CA VAL A 196 -13.43 -9.24 -0.18
C VAL A 196 -13.16 -7.94 0.55
N SER A 197 -12.56 -8.03 1.72
CA SER A 197 -12.13 -6.89 2.51
C SER A 197 -10.67 -7.05 2.88
N VAL A 198 -9.89 -6.00 2.65
CA VAL A 198 -8.52 -5.93 3.16
C VAL A 198 -8.51 -5.09 4.41
N ALA A 199 -8.02 -5.68 5.50
CA ALA A 199 -7.94 -4.99 6.78
C ALA A 199 -7.03 -3.76 6.65
N GLY A 200 -7.42 -2.66 7.34
CA GLY A 200 -6.64 -1.43 7.30
C GLY A 200 -7.10 -0.39 6.28
N GLY A 201 -8.13 -0.68 5.46
CA GLY A 201 -8.74 0.29 4.53
C GLY A 201 -7.79 0.91 3.50
N LEU A 202 -6.57 0.42 3.40
CA LEU A 202 -5.60 0.82 2.38
C LEU A 202 -6.13 0.45 1.01
N LYS A 203 -6.08 1.39 0.07
CA LYS A 203 -6.38 1.08 -1.34
C LYS A 203 -5.16 0.39 -1.95
N ILE A 204 -5.26 -0.91 -2.14
CA ILE A 204 -4.15 -1.75 -2.59
C ILE A 204 -4.27 -2.03 -4.07
N ASN A 205 -3.21 -1.71 -4.81
CA ASN A 205 -3.09 -1.99 -6.25
C ASN A 205 -1.98 -3.02 -6.55
N GLU A 206 -1.48 -3.73 -5.52
CA GLU A 206 -0.37 -4.66 -5.68
C GLU A 206 -0.88 -6.09 -5.96
N THR A 207 -0.44 -6.68 -7.07
CA THR A 207 -0.82 -8.04 -7.51
C THR A 207 -0.24 -9.16 -6.64
N ALA A 208 0.72 -8.85 -5.77
CA ALA A 208 1.28 -9.82 -4.82
C ALA A 208 0.24 -10.43 -3.87
N LEU A 209 -0.90 -9.74 -3.68
CA LEU A 209 -1.99 -10.18 -2.83
C LEU A 209 -2.95 -11.16 -3.50
N ASP A 210 -2.88 -11.34 -4.81
CA ASP A 210 -3.85 -12.15 -5.56
C ASP A 210 -3.97 -13.56 -4.99
N LEU A 211 -2.84 -14.19 -4.65
CA LEU A 211 -2.85 -15.54 -4.09
C LEU A 211 -3.57 -15.60 -2.73
N ALA A 212 -3.41 -14.57 -1.88
CA ALA A 212 -4.11 -14.47 -0.61
C ALA A 212 -5.63 -14.24 -0.82
N VAL A 213 -6.01 -13.42 -1.78
CA VAL A 213 -7.42 -13.23 -2.16
C VAL A 213 -8.02 -14.55 -2.63
N CYS A 214 -7.33 -15.29 -3.51
CA CYS A 214 -7.78 -16.60 -3.97
C CYS A 214 -7.88 -17.61 -2.82
N ALA A 215 -6.91 -17.62 -1.90
CA ALA A 215 -6.91 -18.47 -0.72
C ALA A 215 -8.10 -18.16 0.22
N ALA A 216 -8.34 -16.89 0.51
CA ALA A 216 -9.45 -16.45 1.36
C ALA A 216 -10.81 -16.81 0.73
N ILE A 217 -10.99 -16.59 -0.58
CA ILE A 217 -12.21 -16.98 -1.31
C ILE A 217 -12.41 -18.49 -1.24
N ALA A 218 -11.39 -19.28 -1.52
CA ALA A 218 -11.47 -20.75 -1.47
C ALA A 218 -11.79 -21.24 -0.06
N SER A 219 -11.17 -20.66 0.94
CA SER A 219 -11.40 -20.98 2.37
C SER A 219 -12.85 -20.69 2.79
N SER A 220 -13.38 -19.53 2.38
CA SER A 220 -14.79 -19.17 2.65
C SER A 220 -15.77 -20.06 1.89
N TYR A 221 -15.48 -20.38 0.64
CA TYR A 221 -16.33 -21.26 -0.18
C TYR A 221 -16.43 -22.69 0.38
N GLU A 222 -15.30 -23.25 0.83
CA GLU A 222 -15.21 -24.61 1.39
C GLU A 222 -15.58 -24.65 2.88
N ASP A 223 -15.80 -23.49 3.50
CA ASP A 223 -15.97 -23.33 4.97
C ASP A 223 -14.86 -24.04 5.77
N LYS A 224 -13.64 -23.89 5.31
CA LYS A 224 -12.44 -24.52 5.92
C LYS A 224 -11.37 -23.48 6.20
N PRO A 225 -10.82 -23.42 7.43
CA PRO A 225 -9.72 -22.52 7.73
C PRO A 225 -8.48 -22.85 6.91
N LEU A 226 -7.73 -21.82 6.57
CA LEU A 226 -6.42 -21.96 5.95
C LEU A 226 -5.38 -22.51 6.96
N PRO A 227 -4.27 -23.10 6.47
CA PRO A 227 -3.18 -23.53 7.32
C PRO A 227 -2.72 -22.40 8.26
N ALA A 228 -2.63 -22.69 9.56
CA ALA A 228 -2.31 -21.68 10.55
C ALA A 228 -0.92 -21.05 10.32
N LYS A 229 -0.78 -19.76 10.69
CA LYS A 229 0.50 -19.03 10.60
C LYS A 229 1.12 -19.05 9.19
N SER A 230 0.27 -18.96 8.16
CA SER A 230 0.67 -18.97 6.75
C SER A 230 0.67 -17.58 6.13
N LEU A 231 1.66 -17.33 5.27
CA LEU A 231 1.75 -16.19 4.38
C LEU A 231 1.43 -16.64 2.95
N PHE A 232 0.66 -15.85 2.22
CA PHE A 232 0.31 -16.13 0.82
C PHE A 232 0.78 -14.98 -0.06
N LEU A 233 1.67 -15.26 -1.03
CA LEU A 233 2.24 -14.27 -1.95
C LEU A 233 2.32 -14.83 -3.36
N GLY A 234 1.78 -14.11 -4.33
CA GLY A 234 1.86 -14.46 -5.74
C GLY A 234 0.85 -13.68 -6.57
N GLU A 235 1.24 -13.31 -7.77
CA GLU A 235 0.35 -12.77 -8.79
C GLU A 235 -0.34 -13.92 -9.50
N VAL A 236 -1.65 -13.80 -9.76
CA VAL A 236 -2.43 -14.82 -10.48
C VAL A 236 -2.73 -14.33 -11.88
N GLY A 237 -2.27 -15.08 -12.89
CA GLY A 237 -2.56 -14.81 -14.29
C GLY A 237 -3.89 -15.39 -14.76
N LEU A 238 -4.32 -15.02 -15.98
CA LEU A 238 -5.62 -15.40 -16.54
C LEU A 238 -5.77 -16.90 -16.84
N ALA A 239 -4.65 -17.61 -17.05
CA ALA A 239 -4.66 -19.06 -17.22
C ALA A 239 -4.53 -19.81 -15.87
N GLY A 240 -4.58 -19.09 -14.74
CA GLY A 240 -4.47 -19.64 -13.40
C GLY A 240 -3.04 -19.91 -12.95
N GLU A 241 -2.04 -19.49 -13.72
CA GLU A 241 -0.63 -19.56 -13.36
C GLU A 241 -0.34 -18.60 -12.21
N ILE A 242 0.60 -18.96 -11.34
CA ILE A 242 1.03 -18.14 -10.22
C ILE A 242 2.44 -17.64 -10.50
N ARG A 243 2.59 -16.31 -10.56
CA ARG A 243 3.80 -15.61 -10.96
C ARG A 243 4.57 -15.06 -9.76
N PRO A 244 5.91 -14.96 -9.86
CA PRO A 244 6.74 -14.37 -8.83
C PRO A 244 6.39 -12.91 -8.55
N VAL A 245 6.59 -12.50 -7.30
CA VAL A 245 6.44 -11.12 -6.85
C VAL A 245 7.79 -10.54 -6.45
N GLY A 246 7.90 -9.22 -6.58
CA GLY A 246 9.11 -8.51 -6.21
C GLY A 246 9.35 -8.46 -4.70
N GLN A 247 10.61 -8.18 -4.30
CA GLN A 247 11.00 -7.92 -2.91
C GLN A 247 10.56 -9.01 -1.92
N LEU A 248 10.76 -10.27 -2.28
CA LEU A 248 10.28 -11.41 -1.51
C LEU A 248 10.96 -11.53 -0.14
N GLU A 249 12.29 -11.32 -0.06
CA GLU A 249 13.02 -11.43 1.20
C GLU A 249 12.54 -10.50 2.32
N PRO A 250 12.34 -9.18 2.09
CA PRO A 250 11.79 -8.31 3.12
C PRO A 250 10.40 -8.76 3.59
N ARG A 251 9.53 -9.25 2.68
CA ARG A 251 8.20 -9.76 3.03
C ARG A 251 8.28 -10.97 3.96
N LEU A 252 9.15 -11.94 3.65
CA LEU A 252 9.36 -13.13 4.48
C LEU A 252 9.97 -12.79 5.84
N LYS A 253 10.95 -11.87 5.87
CA LYS A 253 11.55 -11.40 7.13
C LYS A 253 10.52 -10.77 8.05
N GLU A 254 9.61 -9.96 7.49
CA GLU A 254 8.55 -9.31 8.27
C GLU A 254 7.54 -10.33 8.79
N ALA A 255 7.15 -11.30 7.96
CA ALA A 255 6.26 -12.38 8.35
C ALA A 255 6.80 -13.22 9.51
N LEU A 256 8.11 -13.52 9.51
CA LEU A 256 8.79 -14.21 10.60
C LEU A 256 8.73 -13.44 11.93
N LYS A 257 8.84 -12.11 11.91
CA LYS A 257 8.79 -11.28 13.13
C LYS A 257 7.47 -11.40 13.89
N ILE A 258 6.36 -11.66 13.19
CA ILE A 258 5.05 -11.86 13.81
C ILE A 258 4.72 -13.33 14.06
N GLY A 259 5.68 -14.23 13.83
CA GLY A 259 5.54 -15.65 14.13
C GLY A 259 4.83 -16.46 13.06
N LEU A 260 4.76 -16.01 11.80
CA LEU A 260 4.36 -16.87 10.69
C LEU A 260 5.48 -17.91 10.45
N VAL A 261 5.08 -19.15 10.19
CA VAL A 261 6.02 -20.28 10.11
C VAL A 261 6.08 -20.91 8.72
N GLN A 262 5.12 -20.60 7.86
CA GLN A 262 5.08 -21.12 6.50
C GLN A 262 4.63 -20.07 5.49
N ALA A 263 5.03 -20.24 4.24
CA ALA A 263 4.65 -19.38 3.13
C ALA A 263 4.27 -20.20 1.90
N PHE A 264 3.22 -19.77 1.21
CA PHE A 264 2.80 -20.28 -0.09
C PHE A 264 3.25 -19.29 -1.15
N LEU A 265 4.09 -19.77 -2.08
CA LEU A 265 4.81 -18.93 -3.04
C LEU A 265 4.79 -19.54 -4.44
N PRO A 266 4.99 -18.75 -5.51
CA PRO A 266 5.22 -19.27 -6.84
C PRO A 266 6.46 -20.18 -6.89
N SER A 267 6.41 -21.24 -7.70
CA SER A 267 7.57 -22.17 -7.83
C SER A 267 8.84 -21.52 -8.38
N GLN A 268 8.69 -20.43 -9.15
CA GLN A 268 9.85 -19.67 -9.67
C GLN A 268 10.38 -18.63 -8.66
N ALA A 269 9.85 -18.59 -7.42
CA ALA A 269 10.33 -17.67 -6.39
C ALA A 269 11.79 -17.97 -6.03
N LYS A 270 12.67 -16.99 -6.21
CA LYS A 270 14.07 -17.09 -5.80
C LYS A 270 14.17 -16.78 -4.31
N ILE A 271 14.49 -17.78 -3.51
CA ILE A 271 14.65 -17.67 -2.06
C ILE A 271 16.09 -18.05 -1.74
N THR A 272 16.84 -17.13 -1.17
CA THR A 272 18.25 -17.35 -0.80
C THR A 272 18.37 -18.04 0.54
N SER A 273 17.50 -17.73 1.49
CA SER A 273 17.43 -18.35 2.82
C SER A 273 16.11 -18.01 3.49
N SER A 274 15.41 -18.98 4.04
CA SER A 274 14.22 -18.76 4.85
C SER A 274 14.17 -19.72 6.04
N LYS A 275 13.79 -19.20 7.20
CA LYS A 275 13.44 -19.98 8.38
C LYS A 275 11.99 -20.50 8.34
N MET A 276 11.24 -20.16 7.28
CA MET A 276 9.86 -20.59 7.06
C MET A 276 9.83 -21.86 6.23
N THR A 277 8.83 -22.70 6.46
CA THR A 277 8.47 -23.76 5.53
C THR A 277 7.91 -23.17 4.26
N ILE A 278 8.52 -23.43 3.12
CA ILE A 278 8.11 -22.89 1.83
C ILE A 278 7.31 -23.93 1.06
N ASN A 279 6.05 -23.60 0.77
CA ASN A 279 5.16 -24.37 -0.09
C ASN A 279 5.11 -23.68 -1.46
N THR A 280 5.68 -24.32 -2.48
CA THR A 280 5.70 -23.75 -3.82
C THR A 280 4.59 -24.31 -4.69
N THR A 281 4.05 -23.46 -5.58
CA THR A 281 2.96 -23.83 -6.48
C THR A 281 3.08 -23.11 -7.82
N ASN A 282 2.64 -23.78 -8.90
CA ASN A 282 2.69 -23.25 -10.27
C ASN A 282 1.37 -22.64 -10.72
N ASN A 283 0.24 -23.16 -10.21
CA ASN A 283 -1.08 -22.75 -10.63
C ASN A 283 -2.12 -22.94 -9.51
N LEU A 284 -3.29 -22.32 -9.68
CA LEU A 284 -4.38 -22.34 -8.70
C LEU A 284 -4.89 -23.74 -8.38
N THR A 285 -4.97 -24.64 -9.37
CA THR A 285 -5.47 -26.01 -9.14
C THR A 285 -4.55 -26.76 -8.17
N THR A 286 -3.24 -26.72 -8.40
CA THR A 286 -2.26 -27.34 -7.50
C THR A 286 -2.26 -26.64 -6.14
N PHE A 287 -2.36 -25.30 -6.12
CA PHE A 287 -2.42 -24.52 -4.90
C PHE A 287 -3.59 -24.91 -3.98
N PHE A 288 -4.82 -24.97 -4.52
CA PHE A 288 -5.99 -25.36 -3.73
C PHE A 288 -5.92 -26.81 -3.22
N ASN A 289 -5.34 -27.71 -3.99
CA ASN A 289 -5.11 -29.07 -3.53
C ASN A 289 -4.10 -29.13 -2.36
N GLN A 290 -3.11 -28.23 -2.32
CA GLN A 290 -2.11 -28.17 -1.24
C GLN A 290 -2.66 -27.58 0.06
N LEU A 291 -3.71 -26.72 0.00
CA LEU A 291 -4.20 -26.00 1.18
C LEU A 291 -4.67 -26.96 2.30
N TRP A 292 -5.30 -28.07 1.96
CA TRP A 292 -5.90 -28.99 2.92
C TRP A 292 -5.38 -30.42 2.85
N ASN A 293 -4.61 -30.76 1.80
CA ASN A 293 -3.90 -32.03 1.77
C ASN A 293 -2.63 -31.94 2.62
N LYS A 294 -2.54 -32.77 3.65
CA LYS A 294 -1.27 -32.93 4.37
C LYS A 294 -0.19 -33.32 3.36
N PRO A 295 1.03 -32.78 3.43
CA PRO A 295 2.12 -33.29 2.65
C PRO A 295 2.23 -34.78 2.98
N SER A 296 2.16 -35.64 1.97
CA SER A 296 2.58 -37.03 2.08
C SER A 296 4.02 -37.03 2.61
N LYS A 297 4.21 -37.64 3.77
CA LYS A 297 5.50 -37.79 4.43
C LYS A 297 6.52 -38.43 3.50
#